data_a655c8fedc258456e68012b4c8e59531
#
_entry.id   a655c8fedc258456e68012b4c8e59531
#
_cell.length_a   1.000
_cell.length_b   1.000
_cell.length_c   1.000
_cell.angle_alpha   90.00
_cell.angle_beta   90.00
_cell.angle_gamma   90.00
#
_symmetry.space_group_name_H-M   'P 1'
#
loop_
_entity.id
_entity.type
_entity.pdbx_description
1 polymer ?
#
loop_
_entity_poly.entity_id
_entity_poly.type
_entity_poly.pdbx_seq_one_letter_code
_entity_poly.pdbx_strand_id
1 'polypeptide(L)'
;MALPHLLDAIAALPAYRELIARLPSLGQAITIGGLPGSSDATLSAALGRALGATRFQVILTEALPEAERWLADLDALAIESAVALYPPREGFGEVEPHLEVAGERVETLERVARGEVRTLVTTARAILERTRLPAAVRNSRLELRPGDTQKLDALIAHLESVGFERVTLVDDVAQFSVRGGIVDIYSFGMANPVRLEFWGDEITSLRHFDILTQRSTRDAEAALVLPVDARPAAAAEGAQRGALLDLVPPDTLIIVPAHAHLDA
;
A
#
# COMPACT_ATOMS: atom_id res chain seq x y z
N MET A 1 18.38 4.81 -11.79
CA MET A 1 18.54 4.47 -13.22
C MET A 1 18.11 3.01 -13.37
N ALA A 2 16.94 2.79 -13.94
CA ALA A 2 16.40 1.43 -14.11
C ALA A 2 17.27 0.61 -15.07
N LEU A 3 17.38 -0.70 -14.84
CA LEU A 3 18.21 -1.63 -15.62
C LEU A 3 17.37 -2.53 -16.56
N PRO A 4 16.58 -1.95 -17.51
CA PRO A 4 15.66 -2.73 -18.35
C PRO A 4 16.36 -3.79 -19.18
N HIS A 5 17.60 -3.49 -19.66
CA HIS A 5 18.38 -4.41 -20.48
C HIS A 5 18.77 -5.70 -19.76
N LEU A 6 18.85 -5.67 -18.41
CA LEU A 6 19.14 -6.86 -17.63
C LEU A 6 17.96 -7.86 -17.70
N LEU A 7 16.74 -7.37 -17.61
CA LEU A 7 15.55 -8.21 -17.72
C LEU A 7 15.38 -8.79 -19.11
N ASP A 8 15.77 -8.04 -20.16
CA ASP A 8 15.77 -8.56 -21.54
C ASP A 8 16.80 -9.68 -21.71
N ALA A 9 18.00 -9.50 -21.14
CA ALA A 9 19.04 -10.52 -21.18
C ALA A 9 18.60 -11.81 -20.47
N ILE A 10 17.93 -11.70 -19.30
CA ILE A 10 17.37 -12.87 -18.60
C ILE A 10 16.27 -13.54 -19.44
N ALA A 11 15.37 -12.78 -20.02
CA ALA A 11 14.31 -13.32 -20.86
C ALA A 11 14.81 -14.09 -22.09
N ALA A 12 16.02 -13.77 -22.53
CA ALA A 12 16.68 -14.48 -23.65
C ALA A 12 17.28 -15.83 -23.24
N LEU A 13 17.51 -16.09 -21.95
CA LEU A 13 18.14 -17.31 -21.46
C LEU A 13 17.24 -18.53 -21.70
N PRO A 14 17.75 -19.66 -22.25
CA PRO A 14 16.97 -20.90 -22.39
C PRO A 14 16.43 -21.42 -21.06
N ALA A 15 17.24 -21.38 -19.99
CA ALA A 15 16.83 -21.80 -18.64
C ALA A 15 15.66 -20.98 -18.09
N TYR A 16 15.60 -19.68 -18.37
CA TYR A 16 14.48 -18.84 -17.98
C TYR A 16 13.19 -19.22 -18.73
N ARG A 17 13.27 -19.49 -20.03
CA ARG A 17 12.12 -19.92 -20.83
C ARG A 17 11.58 -21.28 -20.35
N GLU A 18 12.49 -22.18 -19.99
CA GLU A 18 12.13 -23.48 -19.40
C GLU A 18 11.44 -23.29 -18.04
N LEU A 19 11.94 -22.37 -17.19
CA LEU A 19 11.32 -22.01 -15.93
C LEU A 19 9.88 -21.49 -16.12
N ILE A 20 9.69 -20.53 -17.04
CA ILE A 20 8.35 -19.99 -17.33
C ILE A 20 7.36 -21.11 -17.73
N ALA A 21 7.81 -22.07 -18.56
CA ALA A 21 6.99 -23.21 -18.99
C ALA A 21 6.67 -24.21 -17.87
N ARG A 22 7.44 -24.15 -16.76
CA ARG A 22 7.33 -25.07 -15.61
C ARG A 22 6.87 -24.38 -14.33
N LEU A 23 6.38 -23.14 -14.42
CA LEU A 23 5.87 -22.44 -13.22
C LEU A 23 4.79 -23.30 -12.56
N PRO A 24 4.79 -23.36 -11.21
CA PRO A 24 3.91 -24.26 -10.49
C PRO A 24 2.44 -23.83 -10.64
N SER A 25 1.56 -24.82 -10.77
CA SER A 25 0.12 -24.65 -10.63
C SER A 25 -0.27 -24.51 -9.16
N LEU A 26 -1.55 -24.20 -8.91
CA LEU A 26 -2.08 -24.08 -7.55
C LEU A 26 -1.78 -25.34 -6.72
N GLY A 27 -1.23 -25.16 -5.54
CA GLY A 27 -0.86 -26.24 -4.62
C GLY A 27 0.44 -26.97 -4.97
N GLN A 28 1.18 -26.52 -5.98
CA GLN A 28 2.49 -27.06 -6.35
C GLN A 28 3.61 -26.09 -5.98
N ALA A 29 4.80 -26.62 -5.76
CA ALA A 29 6.00 -25.83 -5.49
C ALA A 29 7.18 -26.33 -6.34
N ILE A 30 8.08 -25.43 -6.68
CA ILE A 30 9.38 -25.73 -7.28
C ILE A 30 10.47 -25.03 -6.49
N THR A 31 11.64 -25.62 -6.44
CA THR A 31 12.82 -24.98 -5.82
C THR A 31 13.81 -24.56 -6.90
N ILE A 32 14.30 -23.34 -6.81
CA ILE A 32 15.32 -22.79 -7.70
C ILE A 32 16.55 -22.50 -6.84
N GLY A 33 17.67 -23.08 -7.20
CA GLY A 33 18.95 -22.86 -6.51
C GLY A 33 19.96 -22.11 -7.36
N GLY A 34 21.06 -21.66 -6.72
CA GLY A 34 22.17 -21.02 -7.41
C GLY A 34 21.96 -19.56 -7.77
N LEU A 35 21.15 -18.85 -6.96
CA LEU A 35 20.88 -17.41 -7.13
C LEU A 35 21.68 -16.60 -6.09
N PRO A 36 22.91 -16.16 -6.38
CA PRO A 36 23.71 -15.39 -5.44
C PRO A 36 23.31 -13.90 -5.44
N GLY A 37 23.39 -13.26 -4.26
CA GLY A 37 23.13 -11.81 -4.10
C GLY A 37 21.71 -11.44 -4.53
N SER A 38 21.55 -10.34 -5.27
CA SER A 38 20.25 -9.86 -5.78
C SER A 38 19.75 -10.57 -7.06
N SER A 39 20.31 -11.74 -7.40
CA SER A 39 19.85 -12.53 -8.56
C SER A 39 18.44 -13.07 -8.38
N ASP A 40 18.03 -13.32 -7.14
CA ASP A 40 16.67 -13.70 -6.75
C ASP A 40 15.66 -12.57 -7.05
N ALA A 41 15.97 -11.35 -6.66
CA ALA A 41 15.14 -10.17 -6.97
C ALA A 41 15.09 -9.91 -8.48
N THR A 42 16.23 -10.09 -9.18
CA THR A 42 16.32 -9.92 -10.64
C THR A 42 15.45 -10.95 -11.36
N LEU A 43 15.50 -12.21 -10.93
CA LEU A 43 14.65 -13.27 -11.48
C LEU A 43 13.16 -12.97 -11.22
N SER A 44 12.83 -12.54 -10.01
CA SER A 44 11.45 -12.19 -9.64
C SER A 44 10.92 -11.01 -10.45
N ALA A 45 11.73 -9.99 -10.70
CA ALA A 45 11.40 -8.88 -11.60
C ALA A 45 11.13 -9.34 -13.03
N ALA A 46 11.98 -10.25 -13.55
CA ALA A 46 11.78 -10.83 -14.87
C ALA A 46 10.51 -11.67 -14.95
N LEU A 47 10.19 -12.46 -13.90
CA LEU A 47 8.93 -13.21 -13.78
C LEU A 47 7.74 -12.26 -13.74
N GLY A 48 7.77 -11.19 -12.93
CA GLY A 48 6.72 -10.18 -12.86
C GLY A 48 6.43 -9.55 -14.21
N ARG A 49 7.46 -9.22 -14.97
CA ARG A 49 7.34 -8.70 -16.34
C ARG A 49 6.73 -9.72 -17.31
N ALA A 50 7.15 -10.98 -17.24
CA ALA A 50 6.63 -12.03 -18.13
C ALA A 50 5.18 -12.43 -17.82
N LEU A 51 4.83 -12.49 -16.54
CA LEU A 51 3.48 -12.81 -16.08
C LEU A 51 2.52 -11.62 -16.26
N GLY A 52 3.03 -10.39 -16.20
CA GLY A 52 2.26 -9.17 -16.45
C GLY A 52 0.99 -9.10 -15.60
N ALA A 53 -0.15 -8.85 -16.25
CA ALA A 53 -1.45 -8.78 -15.60
C ALA A 53 -2.09 -10.16 -15.30
N THR A 54 -1.49 -11.26 -15.78
CA THR A 54 -2.11 -12.59 -15.71
C THR A 54 -1.93 -13.27 -14.36
N ARG A 55 -0.88 -12.94 -13.61
CA ARG A 55 -0.60 -13.58 -12.34
C ARG A 55 0.04 -12.63 -11.34
N PHE A 56 -0.55 -12.52 -10.16
CA PHE A 56 -0.04 -11.72 -9.04
C PHE A 56 1.15 -12.43 -8.39
N GLN A 57 2.10 -11.67 -7.83
CA GLN A 57 3.24 -12.21 -7.08
C GLN A 57 3.24 -11.72 -5.64
N VAL A 58 3.57 -12.61 -4.72
CA VAL A 58 3.88 -12.28 -3.31
C VAL A 58 5.28 -12.77 -3.00
N ILE A 59 6.16 -11.88 -2.57
CA ILE A 59 7.47 -12.21 -2.04
C ILE A 59 7.36 -12.22 -0.53
N LEU A 60 7.59 -13.40 0.05
CA LEU A 60 7.40 -13.66 1.47
C LEU A 60 8.76 -13.78 2.16
N THR A 61 9.14 -12.74 2.90
CA THR A 61 10.40 -12.68 3.64
C THR A 61 10.20 -13.02 5.12
N GLU A 62 11.29 -13.28 5.83
CA GLU A 62 11.24 -13.54 7.27
C GLU A 62 11.00 -12.26 8.06
N ALA A 63 11.72 -11.19 7.76
CA ALA A 63 11.72 -9.95 8.51
C ALA A 63 11.63 -8.70 7.64
N LEU A 64 11.24 -7.58 8.25
CA LEU A 64 11.05 -6.30 7.56
C LEU A 64 12.33 -5.79 6.85
N PRO A 65 13.53 -5.82 7.44
CA PRO A 65 14.75 -5.35 6.74
C PRO A 65 15.04 -6.12 5.44
N GLU A 66 14.69 -7.41 5.40
CA GLU A 66 14.80 -8.20 4.17
C GLU A 66 13.74 -7.78 3.15
N ALA A 67 12.51 -7.53 3.59
CA ALA A 67 11.45 -7.05 2.71
C ALA A 67 11.80 -5.69 2.08
N GLU A 68 12.34 -4.76 2.87
CA GLU A 68 12.80 -3.45 2.39
C GLU A 68 13.94 -3.58 1.36
N ARG A 69 14.88 -4.50 1.58
CA ARG A 69 15.94 -4.80 0.61
C ARG A 69 15.34 -5.32 -0.71
N TRP A 70 14.39 -6.24 -0.64
CA TRP A 70 13.69 -6.76 -1.80
C TRP A 70 12.95 -5.66 -2.56
N LEU A 71 12.25 -4.78 -1.85
CA LEU A 71 11.56 -3.63 -2.44
C LEU A 71 12.55 -2.74 -3.20
N ALA A 72 13.67 -2.38 -2.55
CA ALA A 72 14.69 -1.52 -3.17
C ALA A 72 15.31 -2.17 -4.42
N ASP A 73 15.61 -3.47 -4.39
CA ASP A 73 16.14 -4.22 -5.54
C ASP A 73 15.12 -4.27 -6.68
N LEU A 74 13.85 -4.51 -6.39
CA LEU A 74 12.78 -4.57 -7.39
C LEU A 74 12.50 -3.19 -8.00
N ASP A 75 12.47 -2.12 -7.19
CA ASP A 75 12.29 -0.75 -7.68
C ASP A 75 13.43 -0.31 -8.62
N ALA A 76 14.66 -0.77 -8.34
CA ALA A 76 15.80 -0.51 -9.22
C ALA A 76 15.69 -1.25 -10.57
N LEU A 77 15.01 -2.40 -10.61
CA LEU A 77 14.87 -3.27 -11.78
C LEU A 77 13.59 -3.02 -12.57
N ALA A 78 12.51 -2.57 -11.90
CA ALA A 78 11.20 -2.40 -12.50
C ALA A 78 11.01 -0.95 -12.99
N ILE A 79 10.74 -0.75 -14.29
CA ILE A 79 10.57 0.56 -14.91
C ILE A 79 9.17 1.14 -14.69
N GLU A 80 8.16 0.29 -14.53
CA GLU A 80 6.76 0.63 -14.31
C GLU A 80 6.26 -0.18 -13.13
N SER A 81 6.77 0.18 -11.95
CA SER A 81 6.67 -0.69 -10.80
C SER A 81 5.29 -0.72 -10.17
N ALA A 82 4.58 -1.75 -10.50
CA ALA A 82 3.48 -2.24 -9.71
C ALA A 82 3.97 -3.05 -8.49
N VAL A 83 5.02 -2.59 -7.81
CA VAL A 83 5.57 -3.20 -6.59
C VAL A 83 5.12 -2.40 -5.38
N ALA A 84 4.82 -3.08 -4.27
CA ALA A 84 4.53 -2.44 -3.00
C ALA A 84 5.00 -3.31 -1.83
N LEU A 85 5.32 -2.65 -0.71
CA LEU A 85 5.57 -3.29 0.56
C LEU A 85 4.28 -3.33 1.38
N TYR A 86 4.02 -4.46 2.02
CA TYR A 86 3.01 -4.58 3.06
C TYR A 86 3.72 -4.98 4.37
N PRO A 87 4.03 -3.99 5.23
CA PRO A 87 4.81 -4.23 6.44
C PRO A 87 4.01 -4.96 7.52
N PRO A 88 4.66 -5.67 8.46
CA PRO A 88 4.03 -6.19 9.66
C PRO A 88 3.62 -5.04 10.58
N ARG A 89 2.59 -5.25 11.41
CA ARG A 89 2.29 -4.32 12.49
C ARG A 89 3.43 -4.32 13.51
N GLU A 90 3.76 -3.15 13.99
CA GLU A 90 4.72 -3.02 15.09
C GLU A 90 4.10 -3.44 16.43
N GLY A 91 4.93 -4.01 17.28
CA GLY A 91 4.54 -4.41 18.63
C GLY A 91 3.88 -5.80 18.75
N PHE A 92 4.02 -6.38 19.93
CA PHE A 92 3.21 -7.48 20.40
C PHE A 92 2.26 -6.93 21.46
N GLY A 93 0.95 -7.07 21.25
CA GLY A 93 -0.05 -6.69 22.23
C GLY A 93 -0.68 -5.31 22.01
N GLU A 94 -0.98 -4.58 23.10
CA GLU A 94 -1.79 -3.35 23.13
C GLU A 94 -1.02 -2.06 22.77
N VAL A 95 0.17 -2.16 22.20
CA VAL A 95 0.92 -0.96 21.76
C VAL A 95 0.18 -0.36 20.56
N GLU A 96 -0.13 0.92 20.63
CA GLU A 96 -0.69 1.65 19.49
C GLU A 96 0.29 1.57 18.31
N PRO A 97 -0.16 1.08 17.14
CA PRO A 97 0.71 0.98 15.98
C PRO A 97 1.11 2.39 15.56
N HIS A 98 2.36 2.56 15.15
CA HIS A 98 2.80 3.82 14.54
C HIS A 98 1.92 4.15 13.33
N LEU A 99 1.47 5.40 13.28
CA LEU A 99 0.54 5.86 12.23
C LEU A 99 1.11 5.69 10.83
N GLU A 100 2.43 5.84 10.69
CA GLU A 100 3.14 5.64 9.41
C GLU A 100 2.96 4.21 8.88
N VAL A 101 3.21 3.19 9.70
CA VAL A 101 3.05 1.77 9.32
C VAL A 101 1.59 1.44 9.04
N ALA A 102 0.67 1.95 9.85
CA ALA A 102 -0.76 1.78 9.62
C ALA A 102 -1.19 2.39 8.28
N GLY A 103 -0.65 3.56 7.94
CA GLY A 103 -0.89 4.25 6.69
C GLY A 103 -0.35 3.52 5.48
N GLU A 104 0.90 3.08 5.53
CA GLU A 104 1.53 2.31 4.46
C GLU A 104 0.74 1.03 4.16
N ARG A 105 0.25 0.34 5.19
CA ARG A 105 -0.60 -0.84 5.02
C ARG A 105 -1.90 -0.53 4.30
N VAL A 106 -2.61 0.53 4.69
CA VAL A 106 -3.88 0.93 4.08
C VAL A 106 -3.68 1.38 2.64
N GLU A 107 -2.65 2.18 2.39
CA GLU A 107 -2.28 2.61 1.03
C GLU A 107 -1.96 1.42 0.13
N THR A 108 -1.14 0.49 0.61
CA THR A 108 -0.80 -0.73 -0.14
C THR A 108 -2.04 -1.56 -0.46
N LEU A 109 -2.96 -1.75 0.50
CA LEU A 109 -4.21 -2.47 0.26
C LEU A 109 -5.11 -1.75 -0.77
N GLU A 110 -5.19 -0.43 -0.73
CA GLU A 110 -5.94 0.35 -1.73
C GLU A 110 -5.33 0.21 -3.12
N ARG A 111 -4.00 0.28 -3.25
CA ARG A 111 -3.29 0.07 -4.52
C ARG A 111 -3.48 -1.36 -5.06
N VAL A 112 -3.45 -2.37 -4.18
CA VAL A 112 -3.76 -3.77 -4.56
C VAL A 112 -5.21 -3.88 -5.05
N ALA A 113 -6.16 -3.29 -4.33
CA ALA A 113 -7.57 -3.33 -4.69
C ALA A 113 -7.89 -2.63 -6.03
N ARG A 114 -7.10 -1.61 -6.39
CA ARG A 114 -7.17 -0.92 -7.68
C ARG A 114 -6.46 -1.65 -8.82
N GLY A 115 -5.73 -2.73 -8.50
CA GLY A 115 -4.93 -3.45 -9.48
C GLY A 115 -3.67 -2.71 -9.91
N GLU A 116 -3.23 -1.73 -9.15
CA GLU A 116 -1.99 -0.96 -9.38
C GLU A 116 -0.75 -1.74 -8.96
N VAL A 117 -0.90 -2.71 -8.05
CA VAL A 117 0.19 -3.59 -7.56
C VAL A 117 0.11 -4.94 -8.26
N ARG A 118 1.25 -5.45 -8.68
CA ARG A 118 1.42 -6.78 -9.29
C ARG A 118 2.36 -7.67 -8.50
N THR A 119 3.30 -7.07 -7.79
CA THR A 119 4.23 -7.74 -6.91
C THR A 119 4.14 -7.12 -5.51
N LEU A 120 3.75 -7.92 -4.54
CA LEU A 120 3.66 -7.52 -3.15
C LEU A 120 4.81 -8.13 -2.38
N VAL A 121 5.60 -7.31 -1.71
CA VAL A 121 6.63 -7.75 -0.77
C VAL A 121 6.06 -7.69 0.63
N THR A 122 6.18 -8.75 1.39
CA THR A 122 5.66 -8.81 2.77
C THR A 122 6.43 -9.80 3.62
N THR A 123 6.12 -9.85 4.91
CA THR A 123 6.74 -10.79 5.85
C THR A 123 5.80 -11.93 6.23
N ALA A 124 6.36 -13.05 6.70
CA ALA A 124 5.59 -14.18 7.22
C ALA A 124 4.63 -13.76 8.35
N ARG A 125 5.04 -12.80 9.17
CA ARG A 125 4.19 -12.24 10.23
C ARG A 125 3.03 -11.43 9.63
N ALA A 126 3.30 -10.50 8.71
CA ALA A 126 2.29 -9.63 8.14
C ALA A 126 1.19 -10.39 7.38
N ILE A 127 1.55 -11.51 6.72
CA ILE A 127 0.59 -12.32 5.95
C ILE A 127 -0.42 -13.03 6.86
N LEU A 128 -0.05 -13.33 8.10
CA LEU A 128 -0.90 -13.98 9.09
C LEU A 128 -1.75 -12.98 9.89
N GLU A 129 -1.38 -11.70 9.88
CA GLU A 129 -2.13 -10.68 10.58
C GLU A 129 -3.48 -10.41 9.93
N ARG A 130 -4.53 -10.27 10.77
CA ARG A 130 -5.86 -9.90 10.27
C ARG A 130 -5.89 -8.43 9.86
N THR A 131 -6.30 -8.18 8.65
CA THR A 131 -6.44 -6.83 8.06
C THR A 131 -7.87 -6.56 7.63
N ARG A 132 -8.20 -5.29 7.38
CA ARG A 132 -9.50 -4.93 6.82
C ARG A 132 -9.58 -5.40 5.37
N LEU A 133 -10.69 -6.01 5.00
CA LEU A 133 -10.91 -6.40 3.60
C LEU A 133 -11.17 -5.17 2.71
N PRO A 134 -10.85 -5.22 1.41
CA PRO A 134 -11.01 -4.11 0.48
C PRO A 134 -12.42 -3.52 0.44
N ALA A 135 -13.44 -4.34 0.67
CA ALA A 135 -14.82 -3.86 0.75
C ALA A 135 -15.01 -2.89 1.93
N ALA A 136 -14.42 -3.19 3.11
CA ALA A 136 -14.47 -2.32 4.27
C ALA A 136 -13.65 -1.04 4.07
N VAL A 137 -12.50 -1.13 3.39
CA VAL A 137 -11.68 0.03 3.03
C VAL A 137 -12.44 0.91 2.02
N ARG A 138 -13.01 0.31 0.97
CA ARG A 138 -13.81 1.06 -0.03
C ARG A 138 -14.99 1.80 0.56
N ASN A 139 -15.67 1.21 1.53
CA ASN A 139 -16.83 1.86 2.19
C ASN A 139 -16.42 3.00 3.13
N SER A 140 -15.16 3.03 3.56
CA SER A 140 -14.62 4.05 4.47
C SER A 140 -13.74 5.08 3.75
N ARG A 141 -13.46 4.85 2.46
CA ARG A 141 -12.70 5.77 1.63
C ARG A 141 -13.61 6.92 1.17
N LEU A 142 -13.08 8.12 1.15
CA LEU A 142 -13.74 9.30 0.60
C LEU A 142 -12.81 10.00 -0.38
N GLU A 143 -13.29 10.27 -1.58
CA GLU A 143 -12.59 11.08 -2.57
C GLU A 143 -13.32 12.42 -2.69
N LEU A 144 -12.58 13.52 -2.58
CA LEU A 144 -13.09 14.88 -2.57
C LEU A 144 -12.47 15.66 -3.75
N ARG A 145 -13.30 16.37 -4.48
CA ARG A 145 -12.88 17.17 -5.65
C ARG A 145 -13.46 18.59 -5.59
N PRO A 146 -12.83 19.58 -6.21
CA PRO A 146 -13.46 20.87 -6.43
C PRO A 146 -14.79 20.70 -7.19
N GLY A 147 -15.84 21.38 -6.73
CA GLY A 147 -17.20 21.27 -7.25
C GLY A 147 -18.08 20.21 -6.58
N ASP A 148 -17.50 19.36 -5.74
CA ASP A 148 -18.32 18.38 -4.97
C ASP A 148 -19.19 19.09 -3.93
N THR A 149 -20.39 18.55 -3.73
CA THR A 149 -21.28 18.96 -2.64
C THR A 149 -21.06 18.05 -1.44
N GLN A 150 -20.50 18.60 -0.38
CA GLN A 150 -20.14 17.89 0.83
C GLN A 150 -20.49 18.72 2.06
N LYS A 151 -21.39 18.27 2.90
CA LYS A 151 -21.67 18.95 4.18
C LYS A 151 -20.44 18.92 5.07
N LEU A 152 -20.01 20.09 5.55
CA LEU A 152 -18.81 20.23 6.39
C LEU A 152 -18.90 19.36 7.66
N ASP A 153 -20.04 19.37 8.35
CA ASP A 153 -20.21 18.55 9.56
C ASP A 153 -20.15 17.04 9.27
N ALA A 154 -20.67 16.62 8.10
CA ALA A 154 -20.60 15.22 7.69
C ALA A 154 -19.16 14.81 7.34
N LEU A 155 -18.38 15.69 6.73
CA LEU A 155 -16.94 15.46 6.49
C LEU A 155 -16.18 15.32 7.79
N ILE A 156 -16.39 16.22 8.75
CA ILE A 156 -15.77 16.17 10.09
C ILE A 156 -16.09 14.85 10.78
N ALA A 157 -17.38 14.49 10.85
CA ALA A 157 -17.81 13.25 11.47
C ALA A 157 -17.20 12.01 10.76
N HIS A 158 -17.07 12.05 9.42
CA HIS A 158 -16.42 10.99 8.68
C HIS A 158 -14.94 10.88 9.04
N LEU A 159 -14.17 11.97 9.01
CA LEU A 159 -12.75 11.98 9.36
C LEU A 159 -12.51 11.41 10.76
N GLU A 160 -13.29 11.83 11.74
CA GLU A 160 -13.22 11.30 13.11
C GLU A 160 -13.57 9.80 13.17
N SER A 161 -14.59 9.37 12.42
CA SER A 161 -15.04 7.97 12.39
C SER A 161 -14.01 7.03 11.76
N VAL A 162 -13.24 7.51 10.77
CA VAL A 162 -12.17 6.74 10.11
C VAL A 162 -10.82 6.88 10.80
N GLY A 163 -10.76 7.62 11.93
CA GLY A 163 -9.61 7.62 12.83
C GLY A 163 -8.66 8.80 12.71
N PHE A 164 -9.03 9.85 11.97
CA PHE A 164 -8.22 11.07 11.95
C PHE A 164 -8.29 11.82 13.27
N GLU A 165 -7.17 12.40 13.65
CA GLU A 165 -7.07 13.30 14.81
C GLU A 165 -7.41 14.72 14.41
N ARG A 166 -8.31 15.36 15.18
CA ARG A 166 -8.59 16.77 14.99
C ARG A 166 -7.60 17.63 15.76
N VAL A 167 -6.84 18.45 15.04
CA VAL A 167 -5.77 19.32 15.58
C VAL A 167 -6.05 20.77 15.22
N THR A 168 -5.32 21.69 15.86
CA THR A 168 -5.38 23.13 15.52
C THR A 168 -4.59 23.44 14.26
N LEU A 169 -3.52 22.69 14.01
CA LEU A 169 -2.62 22.83 12.88
C LEU A 169 -2.19 21.43 12.42
N VAL A 170 -2.34 21.12 11.15
CA VAL A 170 -1.93 19.84 10.57
C VAL A 170 -0.43 19.84 10.36
N ASP A 171 0.27 18.92 11.00
CA ASP A 171 1.73 18.74 10.92
C ASP A 171 2.16 17.30 10.69
N ASP A 172 1.22 16.34 10.74
CA ASP A 172 1.47 14.92 10.49
C ASP A 172 0.32 14.25 9.74
N VAL A 173 0.55 13.02 9.25
CA VAL A 173 -0.45 12.18 8.60
C VAL A 173 -1.58 11.80 9.56
N ALA A 174 -2.74 11.47 9.02
CA ALA A 174 -3.96 11.15 9.77
C ALA A 174 -4.46 12.30 10.67
N GLN A 175 -4.08 13.53 10.38
CA GLN A 175 -4.57 14.73 11.05
C GLN A 175 -5.48 15.56 10.14
N PHE A 176 -6.40 16.31 10.77
CA PHE A 176 -7.18 17.33 10.11
C PHE A 176 -7.43 18.54 11.02
N SER A 177 -7.59 19.71 10.41
CA SER A 177 -7.98 20.91 11.13
C SER A 177 -9.15 21.63 10.44
N VAL A 178 -9.97 22.35 11.22
CA VAL A 178 -11.13 23.08 10.70
C VAL A 178 -11.08 24.51 11.19
N ARG A 179 -11.13 25.47 10.27
CA ARG A 179 -11.10 26.92 10.55
C ARG A 179 -12.16 27.62 9.69
N GLY A 180 -13.35 27.82 10.23
CA GLY A 180 -14.48 28.35 9.48
C GLY A 180 -14.85 27.39 8.33
N GLY A 181 -14.84 27.90 7.10
CA GLY A 181 -15.09 27.12 5.89
C GLY A 181 -13.83 26.49 5.29
N ILE A 182 -12.73 26.33 6.05
CA ILE A 182 -11.48 25.74 5.57
C ILE A 182 -11.24 24.45 6.33
N VAL A 183 -10.94 23.38 5.60
CA VAL A 183 -10.52 22.08 6.18
C VAL A 183 -9.16 21.72 5.60
N ASP A 184 -8.18 21.54 6.49
CA ASP A 184 -6.88 21.00 6.15
C ASP A 184 -6.85 19.52 6.50
N ILE A 185 -6.38 18.68 5.60
CA ILE A 185 -6.33 17.22 5.77
C ILE A 185 -4.98 16.69 5.30
N TYR A 186 -4.37 15.81 6.10
CA TYR A 186 -3.22 15.03 5.66
C TYR A 186 -3.55 13.55 5.73
N SER A 187 -3.93 12.96 4.60
CA SER A 187 -4.25 11.54 4.50
C SER A 187 -3.04 10.73 4.07
N PHE A 188 -3.08 9.43 4.36
CA PHE A 188 -2.12 8.46 3.85
C PHE A 188 -2.10 8.44 2.32
N GLY A 189 -0.93 8.13 1.74
CA GLY A 189 -0.74 8.12 0.29
C GLY A 189 -0.67 9.51 -0.35
N MET A 190 -0.76 10.57 0.43
CA MET A 190 -0.55 11.94 -0.07
C MET A 190 0.87 12.40 0.22
N ALA A 191 1.60 12.83 -0.82
CA ALA A 191 2.93 13.42 -0.66
C ALA A 191 2.91 14.76 0.10
N ASN A 192 1.79 15.47 0.08
CA ASN A 192 1.58 16.73 0.79
C ASN A 192 0.13 16.80 1.25
N PRO A 193 -0.14 17.46 2.39
CA PRO A 193 -1.50 17.70 2.83
C PRO A 193 -2.27 18.61 1.88
N VAL A 194 -3.59 18.61 2.02
CA VAL A 194 -4.51 19.40 1.21
C VAL A 194 -5.36 20.32 2.06
N ARG A 195 -5.68 21.46 1.50
CA ARG A 195 -6.60 22.46 2.03
C ARG A 195 -7.84 22.55 1.14
N LEU A 196 -8.98 22.30 1.73
CA LEU A 196 -10.29 22.46 1.11
C LEU A 196 -10.90 23.79 1.55
N GLU A 197 -11.46 24.55 0.63
CA GLU A 197 -12.23 25.75 0.91
C GLU A 197 -13.70 25.49 0.56
N PHE A 198 -14.59 25.77 1.49
CA PHE A 198 -16.02 25.57 1.37
C PHE A 198 -16.75 26.89 1.22
N TRP A 199 -17.73 26.91 0.31
CA TRP A 199 -18.77 27.93 0.27
C TRP A 199 -20.14 27.26 0.45
N GLY A 200 -20.71 27.37 1.66
CA GLY A 200 -21.83 26.53 2.06
C GLY A 200 -21.41 25.05 2.09
N ASP A 201 -22.11 24.21 1.35
CA ASP A 201 -21.82 22.78 1.23
C ASP A 201 -20.97 22.45 -0.02
N GLU A 202 -20.51 23.43 -0.78
CA GLU A 202 -19.71 23.22 -1.99
C GLU A 202 -18.22 23.38 -1.70
N ILE A 203 -17.39 22.44 -2.19
CA ILE A 203 -15.93 22.55 -2.19
C ILE A 203 -15.53 23.44 -3.37
N THR A 204 -15.15 24.69 -3.09
CA THR A 204 -14.82 25.67 -4.13
C THR A 204 -13.36 25.62 -4.54
N SER A 205 -12.48 25.12 -3.66
CA SER A 205 -11.03 25.08 -3.91
C SER A 205 -10.42 23.88 -3.18
N LEU A 206 -9.45 23.24 -3.83
CA LEU A 206 -8.61 22.17 -3.26
C LEU A 206 -7.16 22.45 -3.63
N ARG A 207 -6.30 22.62 -2.63
CA ARG A 207 -4.89 22.95 -2.82
C ARG A 207 -3.98 22.14 -1.92
N HIS A 208 -2.82 21.75 -2.41
CA HIS A 208 -1.73 21.30 -1.55
C HIS A 208 -1.19 22.47 -0.74
N PHE A 209 -0.70 22.18 0.46
CA PHE A 209 0.03 23.16 1.27
C PHE A 209 1.29 22.53 1.87
N ASP A 210 2.21 23.38 2.22
CA ASP A 210 3.48 23.02 2.86
C ASP A 210 3.32 23.01 4.39
N ILE A 211 3.69 21.89 5.02
CA ILE A 211 3.51 21.65 6.46
C ILE A 211 4.25 22.70 7.31
N LEU A 212 5.47 23.06 6.91
CA LEU A 212 6.31 23.95 7.72
C LEU A 212 5.84 25.40 7.65
N THR A 213 5.46 25.85 6.45
CA THR A 213 5.06 27.24 6.22
C THR A 213 3.55 27.46 6.32
N GLN A 214 2.76 26.37 6.28
CA GLN A 214 1.28 26.39 6.25
C GLN A 214 0.69 27.14 5.05
N ARG A 215 1.49 27.38 4.01
CA ARG A 215 1.07 28.11 2.81
C ARG A 215 0.64 27.15 1.73
N SER A 216 -0.48 27.47 1.08
CA SER A 216 -0.92 26.76 -0.11
C SER A 216 0.12 26.90 -1.22
N THR A 217 0.38 25.81 -1.96
CA THR A 217 1.45 25.72 -2.96
C THR A 217 0.88 25.60 -4.36
N ARG A 218 0.11 24.55 -4.64
CA ARG A 218 -0.45 24.24 -5.98
C ARG A 218 -1.86 23.71 -5.84
N ASP A 219 -2.64 23.84 -6.92
CA ASP A 219 -3.95 23.21 -6.97
C ASP A 219 -3.83 21.69 -6.95
N ALA A 220 -4.83 21.04 -6.37
CA ALA A 220 -4.98 19.59 -6.35
C ALA A 220 -6.27 19.21 -7.08
N GLU A 221 -6.22 18.12 -7.84
CA GLU A 221 -7.38 17.63 -8.60
C GLU A 221 -8.35 16.85 -7.72
N ALA A 222 -7.82 16.12 -6.74
CA ALA A 222 -8.58 15.34 -5.80
C ALA A 222 -7.82 15.15 -4.48
N ALA A 223 -8.56 14.92 -3.41
CA ALA A 223 -8.06 14.45 -2.13
C ALA A 223 -8.66 13.08 -1.81
N LEU A 224 -7.81 12.08 -1.58
CA LEU A 224 -8.23 10.75 -1.19
C LEU A 224 -8.04 10.57 0.31
N VAL A 225 -9.13 10.46 1.04
CA VAL A 225 -9.13 10.13 2.47
C VAL A 225 -9.20 8.62 2.63
N LEU A 226 -8.17 8.03 3.23
CA LEU A 226 -8.10 6.61 3.56
C LEU A 226 -8.28 6.41 5.07
N PRO A 227 -8.98 5.35 5.51
CA PRO A 227 -9.18 5.08 6.93
C PRO A 227 -7.87 4.75 7.65
N VAL A 228 -7.74 5.16 8.89
CA VAL A 228 -6.61 4.79 9.76
C VAL A 228 -6.81 3.37 10.28
N ASP A 229 -5.89 2.43 9.99
CA ASP A 229 -5.97 1.04 10.50
C ASP A 229 -5.39 0.88 11.92
N ALA A 230 -5.13 2.00 12.59
CA ALA A 230 -4.44 2.03 13.89
C ALA A 230 -5.33 1.75 15.09
N ARG A 231 -6.67 1.85 14.99
CA ARG A 231 -7.55 1.66 16.15
C ARG A 231 -7.86 0.20 16.43
N PRO A 232 -7.81 -0.24 17.72
CA PRO A 232 -8.23 -1.58 18.13
C PRO A 232 -9.65 -1.91 17.68
N ALA A 233 -9.91 -3.20 17.50
CA ALA A 233 -11.16 -3.76 16.96
C ALA A 233 -12.46 -3.32 17.63
N ALA A 234 -12.42 -2.70 18.80
CA ALA A 234 -13.61 -2.29 19.57
C ALA A 234 -14.42 -1.15 18.93
N ALA A 235 -13.81 -0.36 18.03
CA ALA A 235 -14.48 0.79 17.42
C ALA A 235 -15.13 0.48 16.05
N ALA A 236 -14.94 -0.71 15.50
CA ALA A 236 -15.49 -1.12 14.21
C ALA A 236 -16.26 -2.45 14.34
N GLU A 237 -17.31 -2.48 15.16
CA GLU A 237 -18.28 -3.58 15.15
C GLU A 237 -18.84 -3.70 13.72
N GLY A 238 -18.51 -4.82 13.03
CA GLY A 238 -18.99 -5.11 11.68
C GLY A 238 -17.95 -5.02 10.56
N ALA A 239 -16.74 -4.54 10.78
CA ALA A 239 -15.72 -4.53 9.73
C ALA A 239 -15.25 -5.96 9.45
N GLN A 240 -15.50 -6.45 8.23
CA GLN A 240 -14.98 -7.74 7.77
C GLN A 240 -13.45 -7.68 7.74
N ARG A 241 -12.81 -8.58 8.49
CA ARG A 241 -11.37 -8.76 8.52
C ARG A 241 -11.00 -10.13 7.99
N GLY A 242 -9.98 -10.17 7.15
CA GLY A 242 -9.41 -11.39 6.58
C GLY A 242 -7.89 -11.41 6.68
N ALA A 243 -7.27 -12.46 6.21
CA ALA A 243 -5.84 -12.50 6.00
C ALA A 243 -5.47 -11.73 4.73
N LEU A 244 -4.20 -11.30 4.61
CA LEU A 244 -3.70 -10.65 3.39
C LEU A 244 -3.92 -11.54 2.15
N LEU A 245 -3.80 -12.86 2.30
CA LEU A 245 -4.02 -13.82 1.21
C LEU A 245 -5.47 -13.86 0.69
N ASP A 246 -6.45 -13.43 1.49
CA ASP A 246 -7.85 -13.33 1.03
C ASP A 246 -8.05 -12.17 0.03
N LEU A 247 -7.06 -11.29 -0.11
CA LEU A 247 -7.09 -10.09 -0.95
C LEU A 247 -6.42 -10.27 -2.30
N VAL A 248 -5.58 -11.27 -2.45
CA VAL A 248 -4.85 -11.55 -3.67
C VAL A 248 -5.53 -12.67 -4.48
N PRO A 249 -5.35 -12.71 -5.80
CA PRO A 249 -5.91 -13.77 -6.61
C PRO A 249 -5.49 -15.18 -6.15
N PRO A 250 -6.36 -16.19 -6.24
CA PRO A 250 -6.05 -17.54 -5.74
C PRO A 250 -4.91 -18.24 -6.50
N ASP A 251 -4.59 -17.79 -7.70
CA ASP A 251 -3.48 -18.28 -8.52
C ASP A 251 -2.17 -17.49 -8.32
N THR A 252 -2.09 -16.70 -7.25
CA THR A 252 -0.91 -15.92 -6.88
C THR A 252 0.34 -16.80 -6.78
N LEU A 253 1.43 -16.34 -7.37
CA LEU A 253 2.75 -16.96 -7.22
C LEU A 253 3.40 -16.47 -5.92
N ILE A 254 3.61 -17.37 -4.96
CA ILE A 254 4.32 -17.06 -3.72
C ILE A 254 5.79 -17.41 -3.90
N ILE A 255 6.68 -16.45 -3.72
CA ILE A 255 8.13 -16.58 -3.79
C ILE A 255 8.67 -16.49 -2.37
N VAL A 256 9.34 -17.55 -1.94
CA VAL A 256 9.97 -17.62 -0.61
C VAL A 256 11.48 -17.65 -0.81
N PRO A 257 12.22 -16.61 -0.40
CA PRO A 257 13.69 -16.62 -0.44
C PRO A 257 14.25 -17.75 0.40
N ALA A 258 15.32 -18.41 -0.06
CA ALA A 258 15.90 -19.57 0.59
C ALA A 258 16.53 -19.31 1.97
N HIS A 259 16.68 -18.03 2.34
CA HIS A 259 17.17 -17.60 3.64
C HIS A 259 16.06 -17.37 4.67
N ALA A 260 14.81 -17.37 4.22
CA ALA A 260 13.67 -17.25 5.12
C ALA A 260 13.44 -18.60 5.81
N HIS A 261 13.86 -18.70 7.06
CA HIS A 261 13.46 -19.82 7.92
C HIS A 261 11.99 -19.58 8.32
N LEU A 262 11.08 -20.03 7.47
CA LEU A 262 9.66 -20.07 7.79
C LEU A 262 9.40 -21.30 8.67
N ASP A 263 9.89 -21.29 9.89
CA ASP A 263 9.52 -22.29 10.87
C ASP A 263 8.03 -22.08 11.23
N ALA A 264 7.24 -23.12 10.95
CA ALA A 264 5.80 -23.17 11.14
C ALA A 264 5.39 -23.16 12.62
#